data_f48362dab53d6e0eaff6f93d76f22823
#
_entry.id   f48362dab53d6e0eaff6f93d76f22823
#
_cell.length_a   1.000
_cell.length_b   1.000
_cell.length_c   1.000
_cell.angle_alpha   90.00
_cell.angle_beta   90.00
_cell.angle_gamma   90.00
#
_symmetry.space_group_name_H-M   'P 1'
#
loop_
_entity.id
_entity.type
_entity.pdbx_description
1 polymer ?
#
loop_
_entity_poly.entity_id
_entity_poly.type
_entity_poly.pdbx_seq_one_letter_code
_entity_poly.pdbx_strand_id
1 'polypeptide(L)'
;MDIIYYHPFFNAQIWLDGMRKRLPEANIRQWQSGDDKPADYALVWQPPFEMLAKRQDLRGVFALGAGVDAILAQERANPGTLPKGVPLVRLEDTGMALQMEEYAAAAALRYFRRFDEYEQQQRQGVWQYLAPHDASQFVVGVLGAGVLGGKVAERLASFGLQVRCWSRTEKHYSDVQSFF
;
A
#
# COMPACT_ATOMS: atom_id res chain seq x y z
N MET A 1 2.73 19.59 -21.09
CA MET A 1 2.61 19.24 -19.66
C MET A 1 3.91 18.63 -19.21
N ASP A 2 4.54 19.22 -18.20
CA ASP A 2 5.83 18.80 -17.68
C ASP A 2 5.65 18.07 -16.35
N ILE A 3 6.21 16.85 -16.25
CA ILE A 3 6.07 15.98 -15.07
C ILE A 3 7.45 15.61 -14.57
N ILE A 4 7.69 15.79 -13.27
CA ILE A 4 8.87 15.29 -12.60
C ILE A 4 8.52 14.04 -11.80
N TYR A 5 9.39 13.04 -11.88
CA TYR A 5 9.26 11.76 -11.19
C TYR A 5 10.41 11.54 -10.23
N TYR A 6 10.11 11.04 -9.03
CA TYR A 6 11.13 10.63 -8.07
C TYR A 6 10.69 9.40 -7.27
N HIS A 7 11.56 8.42 -7.23
CA HIS A 7 11.46 7.27 -6.35
C HIS A 7 12.87 6.79 -5.97
N PRO A 8 13.21 6.63 -4.67
CA PRO A 8 14.58 6.34 -4.26
C PRO A 8 15.04 4.90 -4.52
N PHE A 9 14.09 3.95 -4.67
CA PHE A 9 14.42 2.52 -4.69
C PHE A 9 14.13 1.83 -6.01
N PHE A 10 13.16 2.32 -6.79
CA PHE A 10 12.75 1.66 -8.02
C PHE A 10 13.52 2.14 -9.24
N ASN A 11 13.68 1.25 -10.21
CA ASN A 11 14.23 1.63 -11.50
C ASN A 11 13.30 2.65 -12.19
N ALA A 12 13.78 3.90 -12.26
CA ALA A 12 13.01 5.00 -12.83
C ALA A 12 12.62 4.74 -14.30
N GLN A 13 13.44 4.06 -15.08
CA GLN A 13 13.20 3.85 -16.50
C GLN A 13 11.90 3.08 -16.76
N ILE A 14 11.59 2.06 -15.96
CA ILE A 14 10.35 1.28 -16.08
C ILE A 14 9.12 2.18 -15.88
N TRP A 15 9.19 3.07 -14.89
CA TRP A 15 8.12 4.03 -14.61
C TRP A 15 7.99 5.08 -15.71
N LEU A 16 9.11 5.63 -16.14
CA LEU A 16 9.14 6.66 -17.18
C LEU A 16 8.59 6.12 -18.51
N ASP A 17 8.98 4.93 -18.91
CA ASP A 17 8.48 4.31 -20.15
C ASP A 17 6.99 3.98 -20.06
N GLY A 18 6.54 3.45 -18.91
CA GLY A 18 5.14 3.19 -18.67
C GLY A 18 4.28 4.43 -18.70
N MET A 19 4.75 5.54 -18.12
CA MET A 19 4.06 6.82 -18.13
C MET A 19 4.06 7.47 -19.52
N ARG A 20 5.19 7.51 -20.19
CA ARG A 20 5.30 8.07 -21.56
C ARG A 20 4.39 7.36 -22.55
N LYS A 21 4.25 6.05 -22.42
CA LYS A 21 3.31 5.27 -23.25
C LYS A 21 1.85 5.69 -23.03
N ARG A 22 1.48 6.10 -21.82
CA ARG A 22 0.11 6.48 -21.44
C ARG A 22 -0.17 7.97 -21.60
N LEU A 23 0.87 8.77 -21.54
CA LEU A 23 0.83 10.23 -21.62
C LEU A 23 1.83 10.73 -22.66
N PRO A 24 1.63 10.39 -23.96
CA PRO A 24 2.60 10.68 -25.02
C PRO A 24 2.87 12.18 -25.21
N GLU A 25 1.89 13.03 -24.86
CA GLU A 25 1.98 14.50 -24.95
C GLU A 25 2.70 15.13 -23.72
N ALA A 26 3.07 14.33 -22.72
CA ALA A 26 3.73 14.83 -21.53
C ALA A 26 5.25 14.71 -21.66
N ASN A 27 5.96 15.75 -21.28
CA ASN A 27 7.39 15.72 -21.07
C ASN A 27 7.69 15.20 -19.66
N ILE A 28 8.08 13.94 -19.55
CA ILE A 28 8.27 13.27 -18.27
C ILE A 28 9.75 13.01 -18.04
N ARG A 29 10.28 13.54 -16.93
CA ARG A 29 11.70 13.38 -16.57
C ARG A 29 11.85 12.88 -15.12
N GLN A 30 12.94 12.15 -14.89
CA GLN A 30 13.39 11.85 -13.53
C GLN A 30 14.00 13.11 -12.92
N TRP A 31 13.52 13.50 -11.75
CA TRP A 31 14.13 14.58 -11.00
C TRP A 31 15.48 14.15 -10.41
N GLN A 32 16.44 15.04 -10.43
CA GLN A 32 17.76 14.89 -9.81
C GLN A 32 18.09 16.15 -8.99
N SER A 33 18.97 16.03 -8.00
CA SER A 33 19.41 17.18 -7.21
C SER A 33 19.92 18.30 -8.13
N GLY A 34 19.40 19.51 -7.92
CA GLY A 34 19.68 20.68 -8.75
C GLY A 34 18.78 20.85 -9.99
N ASP A 35 17.79 19.95 -10.23
CA ASP A 35 16.79 20.16 -11.28
C ASP A 35 15.76 21.20 -10.81
N ASP A 36 15.92 22.43 -11.28
CA ASP A 36 15.04 23.58 -11.05
C ASP A 36 14.13 23.92 -12.23
N LYS A 37 14.17 23.12 -13.32
CA LYS A 37 13.32 23.34 -14.49
C LYS A 37 11.86 23.26 -14.10
N PRO A 38 10.99 24.14 -14.69
CA PRO A 38 9.56 24.11 -14.42
C PRO A 38 8.89 22.74 -14.61
N ALA A 39 7.88 22.46 -13.80
CA ALA A 39 7.03 21.29 -13.92
C ALA A 39 5.62 21.59 -13.46
N ASP A 40 4.63 20.99 -14.15
CA ASP A 40 3.22 21.08 -13.77
C ASP A 40 2.88 20.13 -12.62
N TYR A 41 3.48 18.94 -12.61
CA TYR A 41 3.16 17.89 -11.65
C TYR A 41 4.41 17.15 -11.15
N ALA A 42 4.34 16.72 -9.89
CA ALA A 42 5.35 15.87 -9.28
C ALA A 42 4.74 14.51 -8.89
N LEU A 43 5.32 13.42 -9.37
CA LEU A 43 4.99 12.05 -8.97
C LEU A 43 6.11 11.53 -8.07
N VAL A 44 5.82 11.28 -6.80
CA VAL A 44 6.86 11.15 -5.80
C VAL A 44 6.63 10.01 -4.81
N TRP A 45 7.72 9.36 -4.42
CA TRP A 45 7.79 8.52 -3.24
C TRP A 45 8.98 8.96 -2.39
N GLN A 46 8.72 9.35 -1.14
CA GLN A 46 9.75 9.87 -0.22
C GLN A 46 10.69 10.89 -0.89
N PRO A 47 10.17 11.97 -1.47
CA PRO A 47 10.99 12.94 -2.17
C PRO A 47 11.95 13.65 -1.20
N PRO A 48 13.17 14.05 -1.63
CA PRO A 48 13.99 14.94 -0.84
C PRO A 48 13.33 16.31 -0.71
N PHE A 49 13.62 17.00 0.39
CA PHE A 49 13.05 18.32 0.68
C PHE A 49 13.18 19.31 -0.48
N GLU A 50 14.36 19.38 -1.07
CA GLU A 50 14.70 20.33 -2.14
C GLU A 50 13.87 20.13 -3.43
N MET A 51 13.32 18.95 -3.65
CA MET A 51 12.54 18.66 -4.84
C MET A 51 11.22 19.44 -4.89
N LEU A 52 10.57 19.60 -3.75
CA LEU A 52 9.24 20.21 -3.65
C LEU A 52 9.30 21.62 -3.03
N ALA A 53 10.28 21.88 -2.18
CA ALA A 53 10.41 23.14 -1.46
C ALA A 53 10.53 24.34 -2.41
N LYS A 54 9.80 25.41 -2.09
CA LYS A 54 9.79 26.68 -2.82
C LYS A 54 9.28 26.62 -4.28
N ARG A 55 8.78 25.48 -4.75
CA ARG A 55 8.21 25.39 -6.10
C ARG A 55 6.83 26.08 -6.12
N GLN A 56 6.67 26.99 -7.05
CA GLN A 56 5.39 27.71 -7.27
C GLN A 56 4.75 27.34 -8.61
N ASP A 57 5.42 26.52 -9.38
CA ASP A 57 5.03 26.06 -10.70
C ASP A 57 4.13 24.81 -10.66
N LEU A 58 4.22 24.02 -9.57
CA LEU A 58 3.46 22.78 -9.44
C LEU A 58 1.96 23.03 -9.24
N ARG A 59 1.15 22.29 -9.97
CA ARG A 59 -0.31 22.23 -9.89
C ARG A 59 -0.83 21.04 -9.08
N GLY A 60 0.03 20.06 -8.80
CA GLY A 60 -0.29 18.90 -7.98
C GLY A 60 0.94 18.06 -7.67
N VAL A 61 0.91 17.46 -6.47
CA VAL A 61 1.89 16.46 -6.03
C VAL A 61 1.16 15.14 -5.84
N PHE A 62 1.61 14.09 -6.53
CA PHE A 62 1.02 12.76 -6.49
C PHE A 62 1.97 11.82 -5.75
N ALA A 63 1.55 11.34 -4.57
CA ALA A 63 2.25 10.30 -3.85
C ALA A 63 2.05 8.96 -4.56
N LEU A 64 3.13 8.24 -4.85
CA LEU A 64 3.12 6.94 -5.54
C LEU A 64 2.72 5.78 -4.62
N GLY A 65 1.86 6.04 -3.64
CA GLY A 65 1.34 5.06 -2.72
C GLY A 65 0.20 5.64 -1.87
N ALA A 66 -0.44 4.79 -1.08
CA ALA A 66 -1.54 5.17 -0.19
C ALA A 66 -1.07 5.99 1.02
N GLY A 67 0.14 5.72 1.52
CA GLY A 67 0.73 6.43 2.66
C GLY A 67 1.40 7.74 2.23
N VAL A 68 1.07 8.82 2.93
CA VAL A 68 1.69 10.16 2.74
C VAL A 68 2.42 10.65 3.99
N ASP A 69 2.58 9.78 4.98
CA ASP A 69 3.12 10.12 6.30
C ASP A 69 4.53 10.73 6.23
N ALA A 70 5.39 10.20 5.36
CA ALA A 70 6.74 10.70 5.16
C ALA A 70 6.76 12.15 4.61
N ILE A 71 5.88 12.45 3.64
CA ILE A 71 5.75 13.79 3.06
C ILE A 71 5.19 14.77 4.10
N LEU A 72 4.15 14.35 4.82
CA LEU A 72 3.56 15.17 5.88
C LEU A 72 4.50 15.35 7.09
N ALA A 73 5.34 14.37 7.38
CA ALA A 73 6.38 14.51 8.42
C ALA A 73 7.44 15.52 8.00
N GLN A 74 7.86 15.52 6.73
CA GLN A 74 8.76 16.55 6.21
C GLN A 74 8.14 17.94 6.28
N GLU A 75 6.85 18.10 5.90
CA GLU A 75 6.16 19.39 5.99
C GLU A 75 6.07 19.88 7.44
N ARG A 76 5.82 18.99 8.40
CA ARG A 76 5.82 19.37 9.83
C ARG A 76 7.20 19.79 10.34
N ALA A 77 8.25 19.08 9.91
CA ALA A 77 9.62 19.37 10.32
C ALA A 77 10.18 20.63 9.62
N ASN A 78 9.78 20.87 8.38
CA ASN A 78 10.24 21.95 7.53
C ASN A 78 9.06 22.58 6.79
N PRO A 79 8.31 23.48 7.42
CA PRO A 79 7.17 24.14 6.82
C PRO A 79 7.51 24.80 5.46
N GLY A 80 6.70 24.52 4.45
CA GLY A 80 6.95 24.96 3.07
C GLY A 80 7.65 23.91 2.20
N THR A 81 7.80 22.66 2.68
CA THR A 81 8.18 21.51 1.84
C THR A 81 7.12 21.31 0.75
N LEU A 82 5.85 21.33 1.12
CA LEU A 82 4.75 21.29 0.17
C LEU A 82 4.44 22.72 -0.31
N PRO A 83 4.36 22.96 -1.62
CA PRO A 83 3.99 24.26 -2.14
C PRO A 83 2.60 24.66 -1.66
N LYS A 84 2.45 25.90 -1.22
CA LYS A 84 1.19 26.42 -0.68
C LYS A 84 0.07 26.37 -1.71
N GLY A 85 -1.05 25.75 -1.34
CA GLY A 85 -2.24 25.66 -2.21
C GLY A 85 -2.16 24.58 -3.28
N VAL A 86 -1.07 23.82 -3.33
CA VAL A 86 -0.91 22.69 -4.25
C VAL A 86 -1.48 21.42 -3.59
N PRO A 87 -2.42 20.71 -4.24
CA PRO A 87 -2.99 19.49 -3.67
C PRO A 87 -1.95 18.36 -3.61
N LEU A 88 -1.92 17.66 -2.46
CA LEU A 88 -1.23 16.38 -2.31
C LEU A 88 -2.27 15.26 -2.53
N VAL A 89 -2.10 14.52 -3.62
CA VAL A 89 -2.97 13.41 -4.01
C VAL A 89 -2.26 12.09 -3.70
N ARG A 90 -2.95 11.16 -3.10
CA ARG A 90 -2.44 9.81 -2.82
C ARG A 90 -3.10 8.76 -3.70
N LEU A 91 -2.40 7.68 -3.97
CA LEU A 91 -2.99 6.51 -4.63
C LEU A 91 -3.61 5.60 -3.55
N GLU A 92 -4.93 5.45 -3.56
CA GLU A 92 -5.61 4.66 -2.54
C GLU A 92 -5.57 3.15 -2.84
N ASP A 93 -5.94 2.76 -4.06
CA ASP A 93 -5.89 1.36 -4.48
C ASP A 93 -5.56 1.27 -5.99
N THR A 94 -4.40 0.74 -6.29
CA THR A 94 -3.92 0.51 -7.66
C THR A 94 -3.61 -0.98 -7.88
N GLY A 95 -4.46 -1.87 -7.34
CA GLY A 95 -4.27 -3.32 -7.37
C GLY A 95 -3.55 -3.88 -6.14
N MET A 96 -3.22 -3.04 -5.16
CA MET A 96 -2.59 -3.49 -3.90
C MET A 96 -3.56 -4.33 -3.06
N ALA A 97 -4.85 -4.02 -3.09
CA ALA A 97 -5.83 -4.74 -2.29
C ALA A 97 -5.85 -6.23 -2.62
N LEU A 98 -5.85 -6.60 -3.91
CA LEU A 98 -5.81 -8.00 -4.34
C LEU A 98 -4.56 -8.71 -3.83
N GLN A 99 -3.38 -8.09 -3.94
CA GLN A 99 -2.13 -8.66 -3.44
C GLN A 99 -2.15 -8.83 -1.91
N MET A 100 -2.76 -7.90 -1.18
CA MET A 100 -2.92 -8.02 0.27
C MET A 100 -3.93 -9.10 0.66
N GLU A 101 -5.01 -9.27 -0.10
CA GLU A 101 -5.95 -10.37 0.08
C GLU A 101 -5.25 -11.73 -0.10
N GLU A 102 -4.48 -11.88 -1.17
CA GLU A 102 -3.73 -13.10 -1.47
C GLU A 102 -2.68 -13.39 -0.40
N TYR A 103 -1.92 -12.39 0.02
CA TYR A 103 -0.89 -12.53 1.06
C TYR A 103 -1.50 -12.93 2.40
N ALA A 104 -2.55 -12.23 2.83
CA ALA A 104 -3.23 -12.52 4.09
C ALA A 104 -3.91 -13.89 4.07
N ALA A 105 -4.54 -14.26 2.94
CA ALA A 105 -5.14 -15.57 2.76
C ALA A 105 -4.09 -16.69 2.83
N ALA A 106 -2.97 -16.55 2.14
CA ALA A 106 -1.88 -17.51 2.18
C ALA A 106 -1.35 -17.71 3.61
N ALA A 107 -1.14 -16.60 4.35
CA ALA A 107 -0.68 -16.65 5.73
C ALA A 107 -1.71 -17.33 6.66
N ALA A 108 -2.98 -16.94 6.59
CA ALA A 108 -4.04 -17.51 7.42
C ALA A 108 -4.24 -19.01 7.13
N LEU A 109 -4.30 -19.39 5.86
CA LEU A 109 -4.46 -20.78 5.44
C LEU A 109 -3.25 -21.64 5.83
N ARG A 110 -2.04 -21.10 5.79
CA ARG A 110 -0.84 -21.77 6.25
C ARG A 110 -0.98 -22.26 7.71
N TYR A 111 -1.46 -21.39 8.59
CA TYR A 111 -1.70 -21.75 9.99
C TYR A 111 -2.95 -22.62 10.16
N PHE A 112 -4.04 -22.28 9.50
CA PHE A 112 -5.27 -23.08 9.56
C PHE A 112 -5.05 -24.52 9.11
N ARG A 113 -4.23 -24.75 8.08
CA ARG A 113 -3.87 -26.08 7.56
C ARG A 113 -2.64 -26.70 8.24
N ARG A 114 -2.08 -26.03 9.23
CA ARG A 114 -0.92 -26.53 10.02
C ARG A 114 0.33 -26.78 9.17
N PHE A 115 0.52 -26.00 8.08
CA PHE A 115 1.67 -26.19 7.20
C PHE A 115 3.00 -25.86 7.88
N ASP A 116 3.02 -24.92 8.81
CA ASP A 116 4.16 -24.58 9.64
C ASP A 116 4.61 -25.78 10.50
N GLU A 117 3.66 -26.50 11.09
CA GLU A 117 3.95 -27.70 11.89
C GLU A 117 4.40 -28.87 11.00
N TYR A 118 3.75 -29.09 9.85
CA TYR A 118 4.18 -30.11 8.89
C TYR A 118 5.55 -29.82 8.30
N GLU A 119 5.92 -28.57 8.04
CA GLU A 119 7.26 -28.20 7.61
C GLU A 119 8.30 -28.48 8.69
N GLN A 120 7.97 -28.28 9.96
CA GLN A 120 8.86 -28.65 11.06
C GLN A 120 9.06 -30.17 11.14
N GLN A 121 7.99 -30.95 11.01
CA GLN A 121 8.05 -32.40 10.96
C GLN A 121 8.91 -32.90 9.77
N GLN A 122 8.71 -32.29 8.59
CA GLN A 122 9.50 -32.61 7.41
C GLN A 122 11.01 -32.41 7.62
N ARG A 123 11.38 -31.28 8.23
CA ARG A 123 12.80 -31.02 8.58
C ARG A 123 13.39 -32.02 9.54
N GLN A 124 12.56 -32.63 10.38
CA GLN A 124 12.95 -33.65 11.37
C GLN A 124 12.84 -35.07 10.82
N GLY A 125 12.37 -35.28 9.59
CA GLY A 125 12.11 -36.60 9.02
C GLY A 125 10.97 -37.34 9.71
N VAL A 126 10.07 -36.63 10.40
CA VAL A 126 8.93 -37.18 11.13
C VAL A 126 7.68 -37.15 10.24
N TRP A 127 6.98 -38.29 10.18
CA TRP A 127 5.65 -38.39 9.58
C TRP A 127 4.62 -38.63 10.68
N GLN A 128 3.85 -37.58 11.02
CA GLN A 128 2.78 -37.66 11.99
C GLN A 128 1.57 -36.87 11.47
N TYR A 129 0.43 -37.53 11.41
CA TYR A 129 -0.83 -36.85 11.08
C TYR A 129 -1.25 -35.92 12.23
N LEU A 130 -1.60 -34.70 11.88
CA LEU A 130 -2.13 -33.70 12.79
C LEU A 130 -3.62 -33.49 12.49
N ALA A 131 -4.47 -33.56 13.53
CA ALA A 131 -5.89 -33.26 13.35
C ALA A 131 -6.08 -31.83 12.80
N PRO A 132 -6.96 -31.63 11.79
CA PRO A 132 -7.21 -30.30 11.24
C PRO A 132 -7.83 -29.37 12.30
N HIS A 133 -7.57 -28.08 12.18
CA HIS A 133 -8.29 -27.10 12.99
C HIS A 133 -9.76 -27.05 12.59
N ASP A 134 -10.64 -26.86 13.57
CA ASP A 134 -12.05 -26.59 13.33
C ASP A 134 -12.22 -25.14 12.90
N ALA A 135 -12.80 -24.89 11.72
CA ALA A 135 -13.04 -23.55 11.20
C ALA A 135 -13.92 -22.70 12.12
N SER A 136 -14.84 -23.34 12.87
CA SER A 136 -15.72 -22.63 13.82
C SER A 136 -14.97 -22.08 15.04
N GLN A 137 -13.78 -22.59 15.32
CA GLN A 137 -12.94 -22.18 16.45
C GLN A 137 -11.70 -21.40 16.01
N PHE A 138 -11.41 -21.38 14.71
CA PHE A 138 -10.25 -20.66 14.15
C PHE A 138 -10.65 -19.22 13.83
N VAL A 139 -10.34 -18.31 14.74
CA VAL A 139 -10.70 -16.90 14.61
C VAL A 139 -9.53 -16.08 14.07
N VAL A 140 -9.79 -15.33 13.01
CA VAL A 140 -8.82 -14.37 12.44
C VAL A 140 -9.22 -12.95 12.81
N GLY A 141 -8.32 -12.21 13.44
CA GLY A 141 -8.50 -10.80 13.77
C GLY A 141 -7.91 -9.89 12.70
N VAL A 142 -8.68 -8.91 12.22
CA VAL A 142 -8.22 -7.86 11.30
C VAL A 142 -8.29 -6.51 12.01
N LEU A 143 -7.14 -5.92 12.29
CA LEU A 143 -7.04 -4.60 12.91
C LEU A 143 -6.90 -3.51 11.85
N GLY A 144 -7.96 -2.73 11.65
CA GLY A 144 -8.05 -1.69 10.64
C GLY A 144 -8.90 -2.09 9.44
N ALA A 145 -10.23 -2.00 9.59
CA ALA A 145 -11.19 -2.29 8.53
C ALA A 145 -11.41 -1.07 7.59
N GLY A 146 -10.32 -0.58 6.99
CA GLY A 146 -10.35 0.37 5.88
C GLY A 146 -10.51 -0.34 4.53
N VAL A 147 -10.13 0.34 3.44
CA VAL A 147 -10.24 -0.21 2.07
C VAL A 147 -9.52 -1.56 1.94
N LEU A 148 -8.28 -1.66 2.42
CA LEU A 148 -7.50 -2.91 2.32
C LEU A 148 -7.98 -3.96 3.34
N GLY A 149 -8.09 -3.57 4.62
CA GLY A 149 -8.44 -4.50 5.69
C GLY A 149 -9.86 -5.07 5.54
N GLY A 150 -10.82 -4.29 5.04
CA GLY A 150 -12.16 -4.77 4.75
C GLY A 150 -12.16 -5.87 3.68
N LYS A 151 -11.47 -5.64 2.56
CA LYS A 151 -11.33 -6.64 1.49
C LYS A 151 -10.63 -7.92 1.97
N VAL A 152 -9.58 -7.78 2.79
CA VAL A 152 -8.91 -8.92 3.43
C VAL A 152 -9.89 -9.69 4.33
N ALA A 153 -10.67 -8.98 5.15
CA ALA A 153 -11.64 -9.61 6.04
C ALA A 153 -12.69 -10.42 5.26
N GLU A 154 -13.29 -9.83 4.22
CA GLU A 154 -14.27 -10.52 3.36
C GLU A 154 -13.65 -11.72 2.63
N ARG A 155 -12.42 -11.59 2.13
CA ARG A 155 -11.69 -12.68 1.50
C ARG A 155 -11.48 -13.85 2.47
N LEU A 156 -11.06 -13.59 3.69
CA LEU A 156 -10.85 -14.62 4.70
C LEU A 156 -12.17 -15.29 5.13
N ALA A 157 -13.25 -14.50 5.25
CA ALA A 157 -14.58 -15.04 5.53
C ALA A 157 -15.08 -15.96 4.41
N SER A 158 -14.74 -15.67 3.14
CA SER A 158 -15.12 -16.52 2.01
C SER A 158 -14.53 -17.94 2.04
N PHE A 159 -13.48 -18.18 2.85
CA PHE A 159 -12.96 -19.52 3.14
C PHE A 159 -13.69 -20.24 4.29
N GLY A 160 -14.75 -19.64 4.82
CA GLY A 160 -15.51 -20.18 5.96
C GLY A 160 -14.79 -19.97 7.32
N LEU A 161 -13.78 -19.11 7.38
CA LEU A 161 -13.10 -18.77 8.63
C LEU A 161 -13.93 -17.78 9.44
N GLN A 162 -13.84 -17.88 10.77
CA GLN A 162 -14.42 -16.88 11.66
C GLN A 162 -13.57 -15.60 11.61
N VAL A 163 -14.11 -14.51 11.08
CA VAL A 163 -13.37 -13.25 10.95
C VAL A 163 -13.96 -12.18 11.85
N ARG A 164 -13.09 -11.54 12.63
CA ARG A 164 -13.40 -10.39 13.48
C ARG A 164 -12.59 -9.20 13.03
N CYS A 165 -13.22 -8.08 12.72
CA CYS A 165 -12.49 -6.88 12.36
C CYS A 165 -12.78 -5.71 13.30
N TRP A 166 -11.77 -4.88 13.52
CA TRP A 166 -11.89 -3.66 14.30
C TRP A 166 -11.56 -2.43 13.46
N SER A 167 -12.34 -1.35 13.67
CA SER A 167 -12.06 -0.04 13.08
C SER A 167 -12.48 1.09 14.02
N ARG A 168 -11.93 2.29 13.82
CA ARG A 168 -12.28 3.50 14.62
C ARG A 168 -13.69 4.01 14.37
N THR A 169 -14.33 3.59 13.32
CA THR A 169 -15.69 3.96 12.94
C THR A 169 -16.43 2.71 12.54
N GLU A 170 -17.75 2.72 12.74
CA GLU A 170 -18.61 1.60 12.36
C GLU A 170 -18.43 1.23 10.89
N LYS A 171 -18.29 -0.06 10.63
CA LYS A 171 -18.15 -0.67 9.31
C LYS A 171 -18.93 -1.97 9.28
N HIS A 172 -19.52 -2.26 8.13
CA HIS A 172 -20.24 -3.51 7.90
C HIS A 172 -19.65 -4.23 6.69
N TYR A 173 -19.34 -5.49 6.86
CA TYR A 173 -18.82 -6.38 5.81
C TYR A 173 -19.58 -7.70 5.86
N SER A 174 -19.77 -8.34 4.71
CA SER A 174 -20.46 -9.64 4.63
C SER A 174 -19.68 -10.70 5.40
N ASP A 175 -20.41 -11.45 6.26
CA ASP A 175 -19.88 -12.60 7.01
C ASP A 175 -18.67 -12.28 7.93
N VAL A 176 -18.54 -11.01 8.33
CA VAL A 176 -17.47 -10.52 9.22
C VAL A 176 -18.09 -9.90 10.46
N GLN A 177 -17.64 -10.31 11.63
CA GLN A 177 -18.02 -9.67 12.89
C GLN A 177 -17.21 -8.37 13.08
N SER A 178 -17.88 -7.22 13.05
CA SER A 178 -17.25 -5.90 13.16
C SER A 178 -17.36 -5.32 14.58
N PHE A 179 -16.29 -4.65 15.01
CA PHE A 179 -16.17 -3.92 16.28
C PHE A 179 -15.63 -2.51 16.01
N PHE A 180 -16.00 -1.54 16.83
CA PHE A 180 -15.55 -0.15 16.71
C PHE A 180 -15.51 0.56 18.08
#